data_a3ea4cb5b05dc45bcd7fa4ece67018df
#
_entry.id   a3ea4cb5b05dc45bcd7fa4ece67018df
#
_cell.length_a   1.000
_cell.length_b   1.000
_cell.length_c   1.000
_cell.angle_alpha   90.00
_cell.angle_beta   90.00
_cell.angle_gamma   90.00
#
_symmetry.space_group_name_H-M   'P 1'
#
loop_
_entity.id
_entity.type
_entity.pdbx_description
1 polymer ?
#
loop_
_entity_poly.entity_id
_entity_poly.type
_entity_poly.pdbx_seq_one_letter_code
_entity_poly.pdbx_strand_id
1 'polypeptide(L)'
;MSPRICLRPAVALTKSALGLLAAMALTGAPAPAAWAEDGAAQSILKAMSDYVGRQENLSLKYDADVEVVTPAVEKIQFSASGDVTLSRPNRFRFSRTGGYAEVELISDGSTVTVHDRGGNRFAQVPAAGTFDEVADRLRTEAPLELPGADLLLSQPYEELTAGVLEAKHIGRGVVEGVECEHLAFRNLDTDWQIWIEVGERPVPRKYVITSKAVGAAPQYTLRLREWKTGVSPAPDAFAFKPPEGSSGVAITMLKDIDEIPAGVVPGGAK
;
A
#
# COMPACT_ATOMS: atom_id res chain seq x y z
N MET A 1 47.71 -22.65 -42.08
CA MET A 1 47.82 -22.62 -43.55
C MET A 1 46.91 -21.51 -44.05
N SER A 2 47.56 -20.39 -44.41
CA SER A 2 46.95 -19.36 -45.29
C SER A 2 46.99 -19.85 -46.75
N PRO A 3 46.26 -19.27 -47.72
CA PRO A 3 46.62 -17.90 -48.13
C PRO A 3 45.47 -16.95 -48.52
N ARG A 4 45.91 -15.70 -48.51
CA ARG A 4 45.33 -14.50 -49.12
C ARG A 4 45.15 -14.64 -50.63
N ILE A 5 44.26 -13.82 -51.24
CA ILE A 5 44.56 -13.08 -52.49
C ILE A 5 43.63 -11.83 -52.55
N CYS A 6 44.32 -10.69 -52.76
CA CYS A 6 43.78 -9.37 -53.15
C CYS A 6 43.29 -9.35 -54.60
N LEU A 7 42.40 -8.42 -54.93
CA LEU A 7 42.61 -7.49 -56.11
C LEU A 7 41.54 -6.37 -56.10
N ARG A 8 42.04 -5.13 -56.10
CA ARG A 8 41.34 -3.94 -56.66
C ARG A 8 41.85 -3.75 -58.11
N PRO A 9 41.16 -3.04 -59.02
CA PRO A 9 41.30 -1.61 -59.22
C PRO A 9 40.00 -0.89 -59.66
N ALA A 10 39.80 0.35 -59.37
CA ALA A 10 40.26 1.68 -59.80
C ALA A 10 39.42 2.28 -60.97
N VAL A 11 38.81 3.45 -60.65
CA VAL A 11 38.70 4.72 -61.42
C VAL A 11 37.66 4.84 -62.55
N ALA A 12 36.71 5.77 -62.36
CA ALA A 12 36.55 6.96 -63.25
C ALA A 12 35.56 7.99 -62.66
N LEU A 13 36.00 9.24 -62.59
CA LEU A 13 35.26 10.47 -62.35
C LEU A 13 34.35 10.81 -63.52
N THR A 14 33.14 11.30 -63.25
CA THR A 14 32.53 12.37 -64.06
C THR A 14 31.65 13.27 -63.18
N LYS A 15 31.93 14.58 -63.24
CA LYS A 15 31.22 15.69 -62.61
C LYS A 15 29.91 15.93 -63.36
N SER A 16 28.81 16.14 -62.65
CA SER A 16 27.74 17.04 -63.03
C SER A 16 26.98 17.54 -61.79
N ALA A 17 27.07 18.83 -61.63
CA ALA A 17 26.33 19.57 -60.62
C ALA A 17 24.89 19.76 -61.06
N LEU A 18 23.94 19.43 -60.17
CA LEU A 18 22.62 20.07 -60.18
C LEU A 18 22.09 20.08 -58.72
N GLY A 19 21.92 21.27 -58.19
CA GLY A 19 21.42 21.48 -56.84
C GLY A 19 19.98 21.08 -56.70
N LEU A 20 19.69 20.32 -55.68
CA LEU A 20 18.32 20.15 -55.14
C LEU A 20 18.39 20.45 -53.66
N LEU A 21 17.82 21.59 -53.26
CA LEU A 21 17.54 21.94 -51.88
C LEU A 21 16.51 20.92 -51.36
N ALA A 22 16.96 19.91 -50.61
CA ALA A 22 16.10 19.07 -49.83
C ALA A 22 15.86 19.75 -48.49
N ALA A 23 14.65 20.31 -48.32
CA ALA A 23 14.16 20.76 -47.02
C ALA A 23 14.04 19.52 -46.10
N MET A 24 14.98 19.37 -45.15
CA MET A 24 14.84 18.42 -44.05
C MET A 24 13.71 18.92 -43.15
N ALA A 25 12.52 18.33 -43.32
CA ALA A 25 11.48 18.39 -42.28
C ALA A 25 12.03 17.61 -41.06
N LEU A 26 12.48 18.34 -40.02
CA LEU A 26 12.67 17.74 -38.72
C LEU A 26 11.30 17.29 -38.23
N THR A 27 10.95 16.04 -38.43
CA THR A 27 9.89 15.39 -37.66
C THR A 27 10.40 15.27 -36.24
N GLY A 28 10.01 16.25 -35.39
CA GLY A 28 10.22 16.17 -33.96
C GLY A 28 9.57 14.89 -33.45
N ALA A 29 10.38 13.87 -33.13
CA ALA A 29 9.90 12.76 -32.31
C ALA A 29 9.38 13.36 -31.01
N PRO A 30 8.16 12.96 -30.55
CA PRO A 30 7.71 13.39 -29.23
C PRO A 30 8.79 12.95 -28.21
N ALA A 31 9.36 13.93 -27.50
CA ALA A 31 10.23 13.62 -26.38
C ALA A 31 9.45 12.69 -25.43
N PRO A 32 10.07 11.64 -24.87
CA PRO A 32 9.43 10.84 -23.85
C PRO A 32 8.95 11.82 -22.77
N ALA A 33 7.67 11.71 -22.41
CA ALA A 33 7.10 12.54 -21.35
C ALA A 33 8.02 12.40 -20.14
N ALA A 34 8.72 13.48 -19.78
CA ALA A 34 9.46 13.53 -18.54
C ALA A 34 8.44 13.25 -17.43
N TRP A 35 8.75 12.31 -16.53
CA TRP A 35 7.93 12.02 -15.38
C TRP A 35 7.60 13.34 -14.68
N ALA A 36 6.31 13.65 -14.50
CA ALA A 36 5.91 14.92 -13.92
C ALA A 36 6.49 15.04 -12.51
N GLU A 37 7.05 16.21 -12.24
CA GLU A 37 7.90 16.51 -11.09
C GLU A 37 7.28 16.17 -9.72
N ASP A 38 8.14 16.02 -8.71
CA ASP A 38 7.84 15.73 -7.30
C ASP A 38 6.63 16.49 -6.74
N GLY A 39 6.42 17.75 -7.15
CA GLY A 39 5.33 18.60 -6.68
C GLY A 39 3.92 18.09 -7.06
N ALA A 40 3.74 17.45 -8.21
CA ALA A 40 2.44 16.94 -8.62
C ALA A 40 2.04 15.70 -7.78
N ALA A 41 2.97 14.76 -7.56
CA ALA A 41 2.74 13.59 -6.74
C ALA A 41 2.38 13.98 -5.30
N GLN A 42 3.14 14.90 -4.72
CA GLN A 42 2.90 15.41 -3.37
C GLN A 42 1.54 16.10 -3.25
N SER A 43 1.15 16.93 -4.23
CA SER A 43 -0.14 17.62 -4.24
C SER A 43 -1.33 16.67 -4.31
N ILE A 44 -1.24 15.62 -5.15
CA ILE A 44 -2.28 14.61 -5.29
C ILE A 44 -2.39 13.77 -4.00
N LEU A 45 -1.25 13.34 -3.45
CA LEU A 45 -1.21 12.60 -2.18
C LEU A 45 -1.79 13.43 -1.05
N LYS A 46 -1.45 14.73 -0.98
CA LYS A 46 -1.99 15.63 0.03
C LYS A 46 -3.50 15.81 -0.09
N ALA A 47 -4.04 15.96 -1.29
CA ALA A 47 -5.48 16.06 -1.52
C ALA A 47 -6.23 14.82 -1.03
N MET A 48 -5.70 13.62 -1.29
CA MET A 48 -6.21 12.35 -0.76
C MET A 48 -6.17 12.35 0.76
N SER A 49 -5.02 12.67 1.34
CA SER A 49 -4.81 12.69 2.79
C SER A 49 -5.77 13.67 3.49
N ASP A 50 -5.89 14.89 2.96
CA ASP A 50 -6.82 15.89 3.49
C ASP A 50 -8.28 15.43 3.37
N TYR A 51 -8.63 14.71 2.30
CA TYR A 51 -9.98 14.17 2.12
C TYR A 51 -10.28 13.08 3.15
N VAL A 52 -9.42 12.06 3.27
CA VAL A 52 -9.61 10.93 4.19
C VAL A 52 -9.52 11.37 5.65
N GLY A 53 -8.54 12.22 5.99
CA GLY A 53 -8.33 12.72 7.36
C GLY A 53 -9.51 13.51 7.93
N ARG A 54 -10.27 14.22 7.07
CA ARG A 54 -11.45 15.00 7.48
C ARG A 54 -12.72 14.17 7.69
N GLN A 55 -12.73 12.90 7.28
CA GLN A 55 -13.93 12.08 7.45
C GLN A 55 -14.13 11.72 8.92
N GLU A 56 -15.22 12.19 9.53
CA GLU A 56 -15.61 11.78 10.88
C GLU A 56 -15.97 10.28 10.92
N ASN A 57 -16.69 9.83 9.89
CA ASN A 57 -17.10 8.44 9.73
C ASN A 57 -16.72 7.94 8.35
N LEU A 58 -16.12 6.78 8.30
CA LEU A 58 -15.85 6.09 7.05
C LEU A 58 -15.98 4.58 7.22
N SER A 59 -16.29 3.90 6.13
CA SER A 59 -16.15 2.45 6.04
C SER A 59 -15.66 2.07 4.66
N LEU A 60 -14.98 0.92 4.60
CA LEU A 60 -14.48 0.34 3.35
C LEU A 60 -14.31 -1.17 3.52
N LYS A 61 -14.11 -1.85 2.40
CA LYS A 61 -13.60 -3.22 2.35
C LYS A 61 -12.21 -3.23 1.74
N TYR A 62 -11.43 -4.22 2.12
CA TYR A 62 -10.11 -4.40 1.55
C TYR A 62 -9.78 -5.86 1.26
N ASP A 63 -8.86 -6.05 0.31
CA ASP A 63 -8.14 -7.29 0.10
C ASP A 63 -6.64 -6.99 0.21
N ALA A 64 -5.94 -7.81 0.96
CA ALA A 64 -4.51 -7.69 1.19
C ALA A 64 -3.78 -8.93 0.72
N ASP A 65 -2.64 -8.73 0.07
CA ASP A 65 -1.69 -9.78 -0.28
C ASP A 65 -0.34 -9.45 0.36
N VAL A 66 0.24 -10.40 1.07
CA VAL A 66 1.58 -10.28 1.65
C VAL A 66 2.49 -11.36 1.07
N GLU A 67 3.61 -10.95 0.48
CA GLU A 67 4.65 -11.85 0.03
C GLU A 67 5.66 -12.08 1.13
N VAL A 68 6.06 -13.31 1.33
CA VAL A 68 7.17 -13.71 2.20
C VAL A 68 8.23 -14.45 1.38
N VAL A 69 9.49 -14.33 1.81
CA VAL A 69 10.60 -15.04 1.19
C VAL A 69 11.06 -16.14 2.15
N THR A 70 10.95 -17.40 1.71
CA THR A 70 11.38 -18.54 2.50
C THR A 70 12.91 -18.63 2.58
N PRO A 71 13.47 -19.46 3.50
CA PRO A 71 14.92 -19.76 3.51
C PRO A 71 15.45 -20.33 2.19
N ALA A 72 14.60 -20.98 1.39
CA ALA A 72 14.93 -21.50 0.06
C ALA A 72 14.82 -20.42 -1.05
N VAL A 73 14.59 -19.14 -0.66
CA VAL A 73 14.44 -18.00 -1.58
C VAL A 73 13.19 -18.14 -2.48
N GLU A 74 12.19 -18.88 -2.04
CA GLU A 74 10.88 -18.93 -2.70
C GLU A 74 10.02 -17.78 -2.23
N LYS A 75 9.29 -17.13 -3.13
CA LYS A 75 8.26 -16.17 -2.77
C LYS A 75 6.92 -16.87 -2.65
N ILE A 76 6.33 -16.79 -1.47
CA ILE A 76 4.99 -17.31 -1.18
C ILE A 76 4.09 -16.11 -0.87
N GLN A 77 2.89 -16.09 -1.40
CA GLN A 77 1.91 -15.05 -1.15
C GLN A 77 0.78 -15.58 -0.27
N PHE A 78 0.43 -14.80 0.75
CA PHE A 78 -0.72 -15.03 1.62
C PHE A 78 -1.72 -13.91 1.38
N SER A 79 -3.01 -14.25 1.40
CA SER A 79 -4.07 -13.30 1.13
C SER A 79 -5.09 -13.26 2.26
N ALA A 80 -5.58 -12.07 2.55
CA ALA A 80 -6.66 -11.83 3.50
C ALA A 80 -7.62 -10.79 2.95
N SER A 81 -8.86 -10.83 3.44
CA SER A 81 -9.87 -9.80 3.17
C SER A 81 -10.42 -9.26 4.47
N GLY A 82 -10.95 -8.05 4.44
CA GLY A 82 -11.53 -7.48 5.65
C GLY A 82 -12.38 -6.24 5.41
N ASP A 83 -12.94 -5.80 6.51
CA ASP A 83 -13.80 -4.62 6.59
C ASP A 83 -13.20 -3.63 7.58
N VAL A 84 -13.36 -2.36 7.27
CA VAL A 84 -13.00 -1.25 8.13
C VAL A 84 -14.23 -0.40 8.38
N THR A 85 -14.49 -0.07 9.62
CA THR A 85 -15.41 0.99 10.04
C THR A 85 -14.70 1.86 11.06
N LEU A 86 -14.65 3.16 10.81
CA LEU A 86 -14.01 4.15 11.66
C LEU A 86 -14.98 5.28 11.98
N SER A 87 -15.05 5.67 13.24
CA SER A 87 -15.74 6.87 13.72
C SER A 87 -14.81 7.63 14.66
N ARG A 88 -14.30 8.74 14.16
CA ARG A 88 -13.37 9.57 14.94
C ARG A 88 -14.06 10.12 16.20
N PRO A 89 -13.33 10.36 17.29
CA PRO A 89 -11.85 10.35 17.32
C PRO A 89 -11.21 8.96 17.51
N ASN A 90 -11.90 7.94 18.04
CA ASN A 90 -11.23 6.70 18.46
C ASN A 90 -12.12 5.45 18.47
N ARG A 91 -13.27 5.47 17.84
CA ARG A 91 -14.11 4.26 17.69
C ARG A 91 -13.85 3.63 16.33
N PHE A 92 -13.54 2.34 16.33
CA PHE A 92 -13.29 1.61 15.10
C PHE A 92 -13.59 0.12 15.23
N ARG A 93 -13.84 -0.51 14.10
CA ARG A 93 -13.92 -1.95 13.94
C ARG A 93 -13.22 -2.33 12.67
N PHE A 94 -12.18 -3.15 12.79
CA PHE A 94 -11.41 -3.70 11.70
C PHE A 94 -11.51 -5.20 11.78
N SER A 95 -11.83 -5.85 10.67
CA SER A 95 -11.82 -7.31 10.57
C SER A 95 -10.77 -7.74 9.56
N ARG A 96 -10.18 -8.89 9.78
CA ARG A 96 -9.32 -9.58 8.84
C ARG A 96 -9.65 -11.07 8.86
N THR A 97 -9.98 -11.60 7.69
CA THR A 97 -10.19 -13.04 7.48
C THR A 97 -9.24 -13.51 6.40
N GLY A 98 -8.38 -14.43 6.74
CA GLY A 98 -7.42 -15.06 5.85
C GLY A 98 -7.44 -16.58 5.97
N GLY A 99 -6.47 -17.25 5.37
CA GLY A 99 -6.37 -18.70 5.39
C GLY A 99 -5.86 -19.25 6.73
N TYR A 100 -5.21 -18.42 7.55
CA TYR A 100 -4.51 -18.84 8.78
C TYR A 100 -4.97 -18.09 10.02
N ALA A 101 -5.51 -16.89 9.88
CA ALA A 101 -5.99 -16.10 11.00
C ALA A 101 -7.32 -15.42 10.67
N GLU A 102 -8.17 -15.33 11.68
CA GLU A 102 -9.41 -14.56 11.66
C GLU A 102 -9.43 -13.65 12.88
N VAL A 103 -9.18 -12.36 12.66
CA VAL A 103 -8.95 -11.37 13.72
C VAL A 103 -9.90 -10.20 13.58
N GLU A 104 -10.37 -9.73 14.70
CA GLU A 104 -11.18 -8.52 14.79
C GLU A 104 -10.59 -7.57 15.82
N LEU A 105 -10.42 -6.32 15.43
CA LEU A 105 -9.94 -5.24 16.28
C LEU A 105 -11.08 -4.24 16.48
N ILE A 106 -11.51 -4.06 17.71
CA ILE A 106 -12.69 -3.24 18.03
C ILE A 106 -12.32 -2.22 19.10
N SER A 107 -12.60 -0.95 18.84
CA SER A 107 -12.52 0.11 19.86
C SER A 107 -13.90 0.75 20.07
N ASP A 108 -14.38 0.75 21.30
CA ASP A 108 -15.59 1.46 21.70
C ASP A 108 -15.33 2.93 22.10
N GLY A 109 -14.06 3.36 22.05
CA GLY A 109 -13.58 4.67 22.46
C GLY A 109 -12.96 4.68 23.88
N SER A 110 -13.12 3.61 24.64
CA SER A 110 -12.53 3.44 25.97
C SER A 110 -11.61 2.22 26.07
N THR A 111 -11.92 1.20 25.33
CA THR A 111 -11.23 -0.09 25.32
C THR A 111 -11.01 -0.56 23.88
N VAL A 112 -9.81 -1.02 23.58
CA VAL A 112 -9.54 -1.81 22.38
C VAL A 112 -9.62 -3.28 22.74
N THR A 113 -10.43 -4.01 21.98
CA THR A 113 -10.48 -5.47 22.03
C THR A 113 -9.82 -6.04 20.79
N VAL A 114 -8.85 -6.91 20.98
CA VAL A 114 -8.30 -7.79 19.95
C VAL A 114 -8.95 -9.14 20.10
N HIS A 115 -9.70 -9.59 19.12
CA HIS A 115 -10.44 -10.84 19.15
C HIS A 115 -9.88 -11.80 18.11
N ASP A 116 -9.22 -12.84 18.58
CA ASP A 116 -8.83 -14.03 17.80
C ASP A 116 -10.06 -14.94 17.67
N ARG A 117 -10.77 -14.81 16.55
CA ARG A 117 -12.01 -15.57 16.30
C ARG A 117 -11.74 -17.04 16.11
N GLY A 118 -10.64 -17.38 15.43
CA GLY A 118 -10.22 -18.77 15.19
C GLY A 118 -9.87 -19.49 16.48
N GLY A 119 -9.15 -18.82 17.39
CA GLY A 119 -8.78 -19.36 18.69
C GLY A 119 -9.83 -19.16 19.80
N ASN A 120 -10.94 -18.47 19.51
CA ASN A 120 -11.98 -18.09 20.46
C ASN A 120 -11.43 -17.41 21.74
N ARG A 121 -10.46 -16.50 21.55
CA ARG A 121 -9.75 -15.76 22.60
C ARG A 121 -9.84 -14.27 22.34
N PHE A 122 -9.84 -13.47 23.38
CA PHE A 122 -9.78 -12.02 23.23
C PHE A 122 -8.87 -11.41 24.30
N ALA A 123 -8.27 -10.26 23.94
CA ALA A 123 -7.55 -9.41 24.88
C ALA A 123 -8.11 -8.00 24.83
N GLN A 124 -8.10 -7.32 25.96
CA GLN A 124 -8.56 -5.94 26.07
C GLN A 124 -7.48 -5.06 26.67
N VAL A 125 -7.28 -3.89 26.04
CA VAL A 125 -6.36 -2.86 26.50
C VAL A 125 -7.07 -1.50 26.51
N PRO A 126 -6.67 -0.55 27.39
CA PRO A 126 -7.24 0.78 27.39
C PRO A 126 -7.04 1.50 26.07
N ALA A 127 -8.08 2.19 25.58
CA ALA A 127 -8.08 2.95 24.31
C ALA A 127 -8.18 4.46 24.56
N ALA A 128 -7.34 5.02 25.45
CA ALA A 128 -7.33 6.46 25.66
C ALA A 128 -6.71 7.20 24.46
N GLY A 129 -7.29 8.35 24.10
CA GLY A 129 -6.76 9.22 23.05
C GLY A 129 -7.50 9.11 21.72
N THR A 130 -6.87 9.59 20.66
CA THR A 130 -7.34 9.55 19.27
C THR A 130 -7.05 8.20 18.61
N PHE A 131 -7.60 7.96 17.42
CA PHE A 131 -7.25 6.77 16.61
C PHE A 131 -5.74 6.69 16.36
N ASP A 132 -5.11 7.81 16.07
CA ASP A 132 -3.67 7.90 15.78
C ASP A 132 -2.85 7.44 17.00
N GLU A 133 -3.17 7.95 18.19
CA GLU A 133 -2.50 7.56 19.45
C GLU A 133 -2.76 6.09 19.82
N VAL A 134 -3.96 5.59 19.52
CA VAL A 134 -4.28 4.16 19.74
C VAL A 134 -3.52 3.29 18.77
N ALA A 135 -3.43 3.67 17.48
CA ALA A 135 -2.67 2.93 16.48
C ALA A 135 -1.19 2.83 16.85
N ASP A 136 -0.57 3.94 17.28
CA ASP A 136 0.83 3.97 17.73
C ASP A 136 1.06 3.06 18.94
N ARG A 137 0.14 3.09 19.90
CA ARG A 137 0.24 2.23 21.07
C ARG A 137 0.11 0.76 20.70
N LEU A 138 -0.80 0.40 19.81
CA LEU A 138 -0.95 -0.99 19.36
C LEU A 138 0.30 -1.50 18.63
N ARG A 139 0.98 -0.64 17.85
CA ARG A 139 2.25 -0.97 17.19
C ARG A 139 3.39 -1.21 18.20
N THR A 140 3.39 -0.48 19.32
CA THR A 140 4.49 -0.52 20.31
C THR A 140 4.26 -1.54 21.42
N GLU A 141 3.03 -1.70 21.89
CA GLU A 141 2.68 -2.52 23.06
C GLU A 141 2.05 -3.87 22.70
N ALA A 142 1.47 -4.00 21.51
CA ALA A 142 0.88 -5.24 21.03
C ALA A 142 1.68 -5.73 19.79
N PRO A 143 1.87 -7.06 19.63
CA PRO A 143 2.52 -7.60 18.44
C PRO A 143 1.54 -7.60 17.24
N LEU A 144 0.99 -6.43 16.92
CA LEU A 144 -0.01 -6.25 15.88
C LEU A 144 0.56 -5.34 14.79
N GLU A 145 0.83 -5.91 13.65
CA GLU A 145 1.09 -5.14 12.45
C GLU A 145 -0.25 -4.75 11.80
N LEU A 146 -0.41 -3.45 11.55
CA LEU A 146 -1.60 -2.88 10.91
C LEU A 146 -1.18 -2.21 9.59
N PRO A 147 -0.72 -2.97 8.59
CA PRO A 147 -0.28 -2.39 7.32
C PRO A 147 -1.43 -1.65 6.64
N GLY A 148 -1.17 -0.41 6.21
CA GLY A 148 -2.18 0.44 5.59
C GLY A 148 -3.06 1.23 6.57
N ALA A 149 -2.92 1.06 7.88
CA ALA A 149 -3.57 1.93 8.86
C ALA A 149 -3.13 3.40 8.72
N ASP A 150 -1.93 3.63 8.20
CA ASP A 150 -1.37 4.95 7.91
C ASP A 150 -2.26 5.77 6.96
N LEU A 151 -2.99 5.09 6.06
CA LEU A 151 -3.95 5.71 5.15
C LEU A 151 -5.18 6.27 5.86
N LEU A 152 -5.44 5.86 7.11
CA LEU A 152 -6.64 6.19 7.88
C LEU A 152 -6.37 7.14 9.06
N LEU A 153 -5.13 7.55 9.27
CA LEU A 153 -4.75 8.54 10.29
C LEU A 153 -5.47 9.87 10.07
N SER A 154 -5.42 10.76 11.04
CA SER A 154 -5.98 12.11 10.91
C SER A 154 -5.15 12.98 9.97
N GLN A 155 -3.85 12.71 9.86
CA GLN A 155 -2.89 13.40 8.99
C GLN A 155 -2.04 12.38 8.21
N PRO A 156 -2.65 11.61 7.28
CA PRO A 156 -1.94 10.54 6.56
C PRO A 156 -0.74 11.04 5.76
N TYR A 157 -0.78 12.29 5.28
CA TYR A 157 0.28 12.87 4.45
C TYR A 157 1.63 12.91 5.16
N GLU A 158 1.65 13.34 6.42
CA GLU A 158 2.89 13.48 7.19
C GLU A 158 3.53 12.12 7.44
N GLU A 159 2.73 11.14 7.80
CA GLU A 159 3.21 9.76 8.04
C GLU A 159 3.70 9.11 6.75
N LEU A 160 2.92 9.18 5.67
CA LEU A 160 3.26 8.57 4.38
C LEU A 160 4.49 9.21 3.73
N THR A 161 4.74 10.49 3.98
CA THR A 161 5.91 11.19 3.41
C THR A 161 7.14 11.17 4.29
N ALA A 162 7.05 10.61 5.50
CA ALA A 162 8.20 10.47 6.38
C ALA A 162 9.31 9.64 5.72
N GLY A 163 10.49 10.24 5.55
CA GLY A 163 11.64 9.59 4.95
C GLY A 163 11.57 9.37 3.42
N VAL A 164 10.60 9.97 2.72
CA VAL A 164 10.54 9.94 1.26
C VAL A 164 11.71 10.71 0.66
N LEU A 165 12.46 10.06 -0.21
CA LEU A 165 13.62 10.60 -0.92
C LEU A 165 13.26 11.09 -2.32
N GLU A 166 12.27 10.45 -2.97
CA GLU A 166 11.84 10.75 -4.32
C GLU A 166 10.34 10.47 -4.46
N ALA A 167 9.63 11.36 -5.13
CA ALA A 167 8.20 11.24 -5.44
C ALA A 167 7.98 11.42 -6.94
N LYS A 168 7.11 10.58 -7.54
CA LYS A 168 6.80 10.61 -8.97
C LYS A 168 5.31 10.50 -9.22
N HIS A 169 4.77 11.38 -10.04
CA HIS A 169 3.49 11.17 -10.66
C HIS A 169 3.70 10.36 -11.95
N ILE A 170 3.28 9.10 -11.92
CA ILE A 170 3.45 8.16 -13.05
C ILE A 170 2.46 8.46 -14.17
N GLY A 171 1.32 9.03 -13.84
CA GLY A 171 0.20 9.29 -14.73
C GLY A 171 -1.07 8.63 -14.25
N ARG A 172 -1.98 8.31 -15.17
CA ARG A 172 -3.27 7.69 -14.85
C ARG A 172 -3.25 6.19 -15.11
N GLY A 173 -3.98 5.47 -14.28
CA GLY A 173 -4.22 4.05 -14.39
C GLY A 173 -5.65 3.69 -14.02
N VAL A 174 -6.00 2.41 -14.11
CA VAL A 174 -7.32 1.90 -13.75
C VAL A 174 -7.18 0.78 -12.72
N VAL A 175 -7.92 0.90 -11.61
CA VAL A 175 -8.00 -0.14 -10.58
C VAL A 175 -9.46 -0.57 -10.46
N GLU A 176 -9.75 -1.84 -10.74
CA GLU A 176 -11.11 -2.40 -10.71
C GLU A 176 -12.15 -1.55 -11.44
N GLY A 177 -11.79 -1.02 -12.61
CA GLY A 177 -12.66 -0.18 -13.45
C GLY A 177 -12.73 1.29 -13.04
N VAL A 178 -12.03 1.72 -11.99
CA VAL A 178 -11.97 3.10 -11.50
C VAL A 178 -10.71 3.79 -12.00
N GLU A 179 -10.84 4.96 -12.63
CA GLU A 179 -9.69 5.77 -13.05
C GLU A 179 -9.00 6.37 -11.82
N CYS A 180 -7.67 6.25 -11.77
CA CYS A 180 -6.85 6.65 -10.64
C CYS A 180 -5.61 7.43 -11.11
N GLU A 181 -5.16 8.39 -10.33
CA GLU A 181 -3.81 8.93 -10.39
C GLU A 181 -2.85 7.91 -9.77
N HIS A 182 -1.78 7.56 -10.48
CA HIS A 182 -0.77 6.61 -10.04
C HIS A 182 0.48 7.36 -9.58
N LEU A 183 0.83 7.20 -8.33
CA LEU A 183 1.99 7.83 -7.70
C LEU A 183 2.98 6.75 -7.26
N ALA A 184 4.27 7.08 -7.31
CA ALA A 184 5.35 6.24 -6.82
C ALA A 184 6.31 7.04 -5.94
N PHE A 185 6.73 6.43 -4.86
CA PHE A 185 7.59 7.04 -3.84
C PHE A 185 8.74 6.10 -3.49
N ARG A 186 9.89 6.69 -3.18
CA ARG A 186 11.09 5.97 -2.77
C ARG A 186 11.53 6.40 -1.38
N ASN A 187 11.73 5.43 -0.51
CA ASN A 187 12.42 5.58 0.77
C ASN A 187 13.75 4.81 0.72
N LEU A 188 14.53 4.82 1.79
CA LEU A 188 15.80 4.11 1.86
C LEU A 188 15.62 2.59 1.67
N ASP A 189 14.76 1.99 2.47
CA ASP A 189 14.57 0.54 2.56
C ASP A 189 13.30 0.03 1.87
N THR A 190 12.43 0.94 1.42
CA THR A 190 11.18 0.61 0.75
C THR A 190 10.96 1.49 -0.47
N ASP A 191 10.27 0.95 -1.48
CA ASP A 191 9.56 1.72 -2.49
C ASP A 191 8.06 1.48 -2.29
N TRP A 192 7.23 2.49 -2.53
CA TRP A 192 5.80 2.30 -2.45
C TRP A 192 5.04 3.06 -3.53
N GLN A 193 3.88 2.57 -3.85
CA GLN A 193 3.03 3.10 -4.91
C GLN A 193 1.59 3.20 -4.41
N ILE A 194 0.87 4.21 -4.87
CA ILE A 194 -0.52 4.40 -4.52
C ILE A 194 -1.33 4.82 -5.75
N TRP A 195 -2.53 4.28 -5.86
CA TRP A 195 -3.53 4.66 -6.86
C TRP A 195 -4.68 5.35 -6.16
N ILE A 196 -4.92 6.61 -6.51
CA ILE A 196 -5.90 7.49 -5.88
C ILE A 196 -7.01 7.78 -6.89
N GLU A 197 -8.28 7.52 -6.52
CA GLU A 197 -9.44 7.78 -7.38
C GLU A 197 -9.45 9.23 -7.87
N VAL A 198 -9.68 9.41 -9.16
CA VAL A 198 -9.80 10.73 -9.79
C VAL A 198 -11.18 11.30 -9.49
N GLY A 199 -11.24 12.56 -9.08
CA GLY A 199 -12.51 13.28 -8.87
C GLY A 199 -12.63 13.94 -7.49
N GLU A 200 -13.86 14.23 -7.09
CA GLU A 200 -14.15 14.98 -5.87
C GLU A 200 -13.92 14.20 -4.57
N ARG A 201 -13.82 12.89 -4.68
CA ARG A 201 -13.59 11.97 -3.55
C ARG A 201 -12.27 11.20 -3.75
N PRO A 202 -11.13 11.86 -3.62
CA PRO A 202 -9.84 11.22 -3.84
C PRO A 202 -9.55 10.23 -2.71
N VAL A 203 -10.00 8.99 -2.86
CA VAL A 203 -9.72 7.89 -1.93
C VAL A 203 -8.69 6.93 -2.52
N PRO A 204 -7.83 6.30 -1.71
CA PRO A 204 -6.90 5.29 -2.21
C PRO A 204 -7.67 4.03 -2.65
N ARG A 205 -7.31 3.48 -3.82
CA ARG A 205 -7.87 2.26 -4.37
C ARG A 205 -6.90 1.09 -4.31
N LYS A 206 -5.62 1.39 -4.42
CA LYS A 206 -4.56 0.38 -4.31
C LYS A 206 -3.32 1.00 -3.67
N TYR A 207 -2.67 0.25 -2.82
CA TYR A 207 -1.41 0.60 -2.17
C TYR A 207 -0.46 -0.59 -2.23
N VAL A 208 0.78 -0.36 -2.64
CA VAL A 208 1.81 -1.40 -2.76
C VAL A 208 3.07 -0.93 -2.06
N ILE A 209 3.59 -1.74 -1.15
CA ILE A 209 4.88 -1.51 -0.49
C ILE A 209 5.83 -2.61 -0.95
N THR A 210 7.04 -2.24 -1.38
CA THR A 210 8.11 -3.16 -1.78
C THR A 210 9.27 -3.04 -0.80
N SER A 211 9.62 -4.12 -0.11
CA SER A 211 10.73 -4.17 0.84
C SER A 211 12.04 -4.40 0.11
N LYS A 212 12.84 -3.35 -0.11
CA LYS A 212 14.13 -3.44 -0.81
C LYS A 212 15.25 -4.05 0.04
N ALA A 213 15.14 -3.93 1.35
CA ALA A 213 16.11 -4.49 2.29
C ALA A 213 16.06 -6.03 2.38
N VAL A 214 14.98 -6.64 1.88
CA VAL A 214 14.80 -8.10 1.86
C VAL A 214 15.10 -8.64 0.47
N GLY A 215 15.91 -9.71 0.39
CA GLY A 215 16.20 -10.38 -0.88
C GLY A 215 14.91 -10.80 -1.60
N ALA A 216 14.89 -10.77 -2.93
CA ALA A 216 13.73 -10.97 -3.79
C ALA A 216 12.61 -9.90 -3.63
N ALA A 217 12.84 -8.84 -2.86
CA ALA A 217 11.99 -7.66 -2.71
C ALA A 217 10.49 -8.00 -2.56
N PRO A 218 10.09 -8.66 -1.47
CA PRO A 218 8.70 -9.02 -1.26
C PRO A 218 7.80 -7.80 -1.15
N GLN A 219 6.55 -7.97 -1.57
CA GLN A 219 5.57 -6.92 -1.59
C GLN A 219 4.41 -7.18 -0.63
N TYR A 220 3.89 -6.09 -0.09
CA TYR A 220 2.56 -6.01 0.49
C TYR A 220 1.67 -5.23 -0.47
N THR A 221 0.53 -5.79 -0.85
CA THR A 221 -0.45 -5.14 -1.72
C THR A 221 -1.77 -5.02 -1.00
N LEU A 222 -2.34 -3.83 -0.95
CA LEU A 222 -3.65 -3.54 -0.39
C LEU A 222 -4.55 -2.99 -1.50
N ARG A 223 -5.74 -3.58 -1.69
CA ARG A 223 -6.81 -3.06 -2.54
C ARG A 223 -7.96 -2.61 -1.67
N LEU A 224 -8.43 -1.38 -1.89
CA LEU A 224 -9.46 -0.76 -1.06
C LEU A 224 -10.69 -0.47 -1.93
N ARG A 225 -11.83 -0.93 -1.50
CA ARG A 225 -13.08 -0.84 -2.25
C ARG A 225 -14.26 -0.50 -1.35
N GLU A 226 -15.40 -0.23 -1.96
CA GLU A 226 -16.67 0.06 -1.27
C GLU A 226 -16.55 1.21 -0.25
N TRP A 227 -15.76 2.22 -0.56
CA TRP A 227 -15.62 3.39 0.29
C TRP A 227 -16.97 4.08 0.53
N LYS A 228 -17.31 4.28 1.79
CA LYS A 228 -18.46 5.07 2.26
C LYS A 228 -17.95 6.11 3.24
N THR A 229 -18.23 7.37 2.98
CA THR A 229 -17.83 8.51 3.83
C THR A 229 -19.07 9.29 4.25
N GLY A 230 -19.03 9.90 5.44
CA GLY A 230 -20.14 10.71 5.97
C GLY A 230 -21.37 9.91 6.42
N VAL A 231 -21.29 8.59 6.50
CA VAL A 231 -22.39 7.72 6.96
C VAL A 231 -22.14 7.32 8.41
N SER A 232 -23.05 7.67 9.30
CA SER A 232 -22.94 7.27 10.71
C SER A 232 -23.08 5.76 10.85
N PRO A 233 -22.15 5.09 11.53
CA PRO A 233 -22.27 3.68 11.85
C PRO A 233 -23.49 3.39 12.77
N ALA A 234 -23.97 2.14 12.75
CA ALA A 234 -24.99 1.70 13.68
C ALA A 234 -24.54 1.89 15.15
N PRO A 235 -25.45 2.11 16.11
CA PRO A 235 -25.09 2.38 17.50
C PRO A 235 -24.23 1.28 18.15
N ASP A 236 -24.41 0.03 17.73
CA ASP A 236 -23.71 -1.16 18.23
C ASP A 236 -22.51 -1.58 17.36
N ALA A 237 -22.17 -0.82 16.31
CA ALA A 237 -21.10 -1.14 15.39
C ALA A 237 -19.73 -1.36 16.09
N PHE A 238 -19.51 -0.70 17.21
CA PHE A 238 -18.26 -0.73 17.97
C PHE A 238 -18.38 -1.51 19.29
N ALA A 239 -19.50 -2.17 19.52
CA ALA A 239 -19.69 -2.97 20.73
C ALA A 239 -19.07 -4.36 20.55
N PHE A 240 -18.22 -4.75 21.51
CA PHE A 240 -17.76 -6.13 21.62
C PHE A 240 -18.62 -6.90 22.61
N LYS A 241 -19.11 -8.06 22.21
CA LYS A 241 -19.76 -9.02 23.09
C LYS A 241 -18.96 -10.30 23.01
N PRO A 242 -18.33 -10.75 24.11
CA PRO A 242 -17.59 -12.01 24.10
C PRO A 242 -18.46 -13.15 23.59
N PRO A 243 -18.02 -13.92 22.58
CA PRO A 243 -18.74 -15.11 22.16
C PRO A 243 -18.82 -16.15 23.27
N GLU A 244 -19.82 -17.02 23.21
CA GLU A 244 -19.94 -18.12 24.15
C GLU A 244 -18.69 -19.02 24.14
N GLY A 245 -18.19 -19.35 25.33
CA GLY A 245 -16.97 -20.14 25.49
C GLY A 245 -15.67 -19.40 25.17
N SER A 246 -15.70 -18.10 24.82
CA SER A 246 -14.47 -17.34 24.59
C SER A 246 -13.73 -17.06 25.91
N SER A 247 -12.40 -16.95 25.79
CA SER A 247 -11.51 -16.71 26.94
C SER A 247 -10.82 -15.35 26.83
N GLY A 248 -10.93 -14.53 27.90
CA GLY A 248 -10.12 -13.33 28.05
C GLY A 248 -8.70 -13.68 28.46
N VAL A 249 -7.72 -13.16 27.71
CA VAL A 249 -6.28 -13.41 27.94
C VAL A 249 -5.50 -12.10 27.94
N ALA A 250 -4.25 -12.12 28.41
CA ALA A 250 -3.34 -10.99 28.23
C ALA A 250 -3.00 -10.82 26.74
N ILE A 251 -2.81 -9.58 26.30
CA ILE A 251 -2.50 -9.27 24.88
C ILE A 251 -1.25 -10.01 24.38
N THR A 252 -0.26 -10.21 25.23
CA THR A 252 0.97 -10.96 24.93
C THR A 252 0.75 -12.46 24.74
N MET A 253 -0.44 -12.97 25.08
CA MET A 253 -0.81 -14.38 24.89
C MET A 253 -1.58 -14.61 23.59
N LEU A 254 -1.97 -13.57 22.89
CA LEU A 254 -2.52 -13.67 21.53
C LEU A 254 -1.35 -13.88 20.56
N LYS A 255 -1.04 -15.13 20.30
CA LYS A 255 -0.04 -15.57 19.32
C LYS A 255 -0.75 -16.16 18.12
N ASP A 256 -0.06 -16.20 17.00
CA ASP A 256 -0.55 -16.80 15.75
C ASP A 256 -1.83 -16.12 15.22
N ILE A 257 -1.92 -14.79 15.44
CA ILE A 257 -2.97 -13.96 14.89
C ILE A 257 -2.53 -13.25 13.60
N ASP A 258 -1.34 -13.49 13.13
CA ASP A 258 -0.81 -13.00 11.86
C ASP A 258 -1.30 -13.84 10.69
N GLU A 259 -1.28 -13.27 9.49
CA GLU A 259 -1.67 -13.98 8.27
C GLU A 259 -0.62 -15.02 7.84
N ILE A 260 0.61 -14.88 8.30
CA ILE A 260 1.72 -15.76 7.94
C ILE A 260 1.85 -16.86 8.98
N PRO A 261 1.73 -18.16 8.58
CA PRO A 261 1.87 -19.28 9.52
C PRO A 261 3.25 -19.29 10.16
N ALA A 262 3.30 -19.69 11.45
CA ALA A 262 4.55 -19.89 12.14
C ALA A 262 5.45 -20.91 11.39
N GLY A 263 6.72 -20.57 11.21
CA GLY A 263 7.72 -21.41 10.55
C GLY A 263 7.88 -21.21 9.03
N VAL A 264 7.06 -20.41 8.40
CA VAL A 264 7.26 -20.01 6.98
C VAL A 264 8.35 -18.95 6.86
N VAL A 265 8.45 -18.06 7.83
CA VAL A 265 9.52 -17.05 7.91
C VAL A 265 10.56 -17.54 8.93
N PRO A 266 11.86 -17.51 8.61
CA PRO A 266 12.89 -17.79 9.61
C PRO A 266 12.73 -16.83 10.77
N GLY A 267 12.79 -17.34 12.00
CA GLY A 267 12.55 -16.58 13.21
C GLY A 267 13.15 -15.20 13.21
N GLY A 268 12.29 -14.20 13.08
CA GLY A 268 12.51 -12.82 13.47
C GLY A 268 13.41 -11.98 12.61
N ALA A 269 12.93 -11.56 11.47
CA ALA A 269 13.10 -10.13 11.16
C ALA A 269 11.94 -9.40 11.89
N LYS A 270 12.16 -9.12 13.17
CA LYS A 270 11.38 -8.11 13.91
C LYS A 270 12.14 -6.80 13.86
#